data_207c84e8e6b95a2c8787716c5f1564c3
#
_entry.id   207c84e8e6b95a2c8787716c5f1564c3
#
_cell.length_a   1.000
_cell.length_b   1.000
_cell.length_c   1.000
_cell.angle_alpha   90.00
_cell.angle_beta   90.00
_cell.angle_gamma   90.00
#
_symmetry.space_group_name_H-M   'P 1'
#
loop_
_entity.id
_entity.type
_entity.pdbx_description
1 polymer ?
#
loop_
_entity_poly.entity_id
_entity_poly.type
_entity_poly.pdbx_seq_one_letter_code
_entity_poly.pdbx_strand_id
1 'polypeptide(L)'
;MSRREAPRGRVKAAAPAGPAELDAIERLRFESLLTDRITGLKVHPLADFHNERIATLGVVYLQLGRFAGVESLYGWELYDRVLRLTTDSLRADLDTSPLKTRLLSLQFNGADGFYLLFDLPARPNGGKNGARLEDEARRFRDGTVKRLRQSLGRTAVDLMSVHASCIKVPDDPRVRPSRHILRGLQEAARLLGARETQEKQELLSEFRAVMTGRKLRAVFQPVMDIRRKSVLGYEALIRGPLGSELETPDLLFAAARETGLELELENLCLETIFAHLPNAVKAAKLFVNASSKFLAHSVFLDDRNLASIKRAHTQVVMEISEKEGIWDYPTFREVLARLRSSGLQIAIDDAGSGYSGLESILQMRPEYIKVANSIVHSLHLETIKREIITALASLGRQIESSIVAEGIEHPDELRSLLKLGVNYGQGYLLGRP
;
A
#
# COMPACT_ATOMS: atom_id res chain seq x y z
N MET A 1 -46.22 -39.72 40.54
CA MET A 1 -45.92 -39.62 39.10
C MET A 1 -44.44 -39.42 38.95
N SER A 2 -43.78 -40.45 38.50
CA SER A 2 -42.34 -40.64 38.46
C SER A 2 -41.68 -39.85 37.33
N ARG A 3 -40.72 -38.97 37.63
CA ARG A 3 -39.81 -38.37 36.64
C ARG A 3 -38.65 -39.35 36.39
N ARG A 4 -38.60 -39.89 35.20
CA ARG A 4 -37.46 -40.70 34.72
C ARG A 4 -36.30 -39.73 34.38
N GLU A 5 -35.20 -39.86 35.10
CA GLU A 5 -33.91 -39.27 34.74
C GLU A 5 -33.30 -40.01 33.54
N ALA A 6 -32.87 -39.25 32.52
CA ALA A 6 -32.11 -39.80 31.40
C ALA A 6 -30.63 -40.04 31.80
N PRO A 7 -29.97 -41.08 31.32
CA PRO A 7 -28.60 -41.41 31.72
C PRO A 7 -27.63 -40.36 31.12
N ARG A 8 -26.86 -39.73 31.99
CA ARG A 8 -25.71 -38.90 31.63
C ARG A 8 -24.63 -39.81 31.00
N GLY A 9 -24.42 -39.67 29.67
CA GLY A 9 -23.31 -40.33 28.99
C GLY A 9 -21.97 -39.85 29.58
N ARG A 10 -21.22 -40.78 30.18
CA ARG A 10 -19.83 -40.55 30.57
C ARG A 10 -19.01 -40.32 29.29
N VAL A 11 -18.54 -39.06 29.08
CA VAL A 11 -17.45 -38.79 28.14
C VAL A 11 -16.23 -39.56 28.66
N LYS A 12 -15.84 -40.62 27.97
CA LYS A 12 -14.56 -41.30 28.24
C LYS A 12 -13.45 -40.28 28.07
N ALA A 13 -12.77 -39.92 29.14
CA ALA A 13 -11.51 -39.19 29.06
C ALA A 13 -10.54 -39.99 28.18
N ALA A 14 -9.98 -39.38 27.16
CA ALA A 14 -8.94 -40.01 26.36
C ALA A 14 -7.78 -40.40 27.27
N ALA A 15 -7.22 -41.59 27.05
CA ALA A 15 -6.05 -42.04 27.78
C ALA A 15 -4.92 -41.01 27.60
N PRO A 16 -4.07 -40.75 28.62
CA PRO A 16 -2.93 -39.83 28.45
C PRO A 16 -2.00 -40.37 27.36
N ALA A 17 -1.58 -39.43 26.49
CA ALA A 17 -0.66 -39.72 25.39
C ALA A 17 0.63 -40.39 25.92
N GLY A 18 1.12 -41.42 25.24
CA GLY A 18 2.37 -42.06 25.60
C GLY A 18 3.59 -41.15 25.38
N PRO A 19 4.75 -41.47 26.00
CA PRO A 19 5.96 -40.62 25.87
C PRO A 19 6.34 -40.32 24.45
N ALA A 20 6.19 -41.22 23.51
CA ALA A 20 6.47 -41.01 22.08
C ALA A 20 5.44 -40.08 21.39
N GLU A 21 4.17 -40.11 21.82
CA GLU A 21 3.13 -39.18 21.33
C GLU A 21 3.31 -37.78 21.91
N LEU A 22 3.73 -37.68 23.18
CA LEU A 22 4.07 -36.39 23.80
C LEU A 22 5.26 -35.74 23.09
N ASP A 23 6.31 -36.49 22.75
CA ASP A 23 7.48 -36.04 22.02
C ASP A 23 7.11 -35.56 20.60
N ALA A 24 6.18 -36.28 19.94
CA ALA A 24 5.66 -35.86 18.63
C ALA A 24 4.79 -34.59 18.69
N ILE A 25 3.96 -34.45 19.73
CA ILE A 25 3.14 -33.26 19.96
C ILE A 25 4.02 -32.04 20.31
N GLU A 26 5.04 -32.22 21.13
CA GLU A 26 5.99 -31.17 21.47
C GLU A 26 6.80 -30.73 20.24
N ARG A 27 7.26 -31.67 19.41
CA ARG A 27 7.88 -31.37 18.13
C ARG A 27 6.97 -30.56 17.20
N LEU A 28 5.73 -30.98 17.00
CA LEU A 28 4.76 -30.27 16.16
C LEU A 28 4.45 -28.87 16.70
N ARG A 29 4.35 -28.71 18.02
CA ARG A 29 4.21 -27.40 18.67
C ARG A 29 5.44 -26.53 18.44
N PHE A 30 6.63 -27.07 18.60
CA PHE A 30 7.88 -26.36 18.37
C PHE A 30 8.03 -25.95 16.89
N GLU A 31 7.75 -26.84 15.95
CA GLU A 31 7.76 -26.55 14.52
C GLU A 31 6.72 -25.48 14.14
N SER A 32 5.53 -25.51 14.75
CA SER A 32 4.49 -24.51 14.51
C SER A 32 4.86 -23.13 15.05
N LEU A 33 5.67 -23.02 16.10
CA LEU A 33 6.20 -21.77 16.63
C LEU A 33 7.32 -21.19 15.77
N LEU A 34 8.00 -22.04 15.00
CA LEU A 34 9.08 -21.63 14.09
C LEU A 34 8.61 -21.34 12.66
N THR A 35 7.30 -21.49 12.39
CA THR A 35 6.74 -21.30 11.07
C THR A 35 5.80 -20.09 11.06
N ASP A 36 6.07 -19.14 10.15
CA ASP A 36 5.18 -18.02 9.94
C ASP A 36 3.85 -18.44 9.31
N ARG A 37 2.73 -17.98 9.87
CA ARG A 37 1.39 -18.41 9.46
C ARG A 37 0.95 -17.85 8.13
N ILE A 38 1.53 -16.73 7.70
CA ILE A 38 1.15 -16.03 6.47
C ILE A 38 1.88 -16.63 5.28
N THR A 39 3.19 -16.81 5.41
CA THR A 39 4.06 -17.31 4.35
C THR A 39 4.18 -18.85 4.37
N GLY A 40 3.91 -19.49 5.50
CA GLY A 40 4.16 -20.92 5.71
C GLY A 40 5.65 -21.28 5.67
N LEU A 41 6.54 -20.30 5.86
CA LEU A 41 7.99 -20.49 5.85
C LEU A 41 8.54 -20.52 7.28
N LYS A 42 9.67 -21.19 7.47
CA LYS A 42 10.40 -21.16 8.75
C LYS A 42 11.00 -19.77 8.97
N VAL A 43 10.92 -19.30 10.22
CA VAL A 43 11.44 -17.98 10.63
C VAL A 43 12.75 -18.09 11.41
N HIS A 44 13.19 -19.30 11.78
CA HIS A 44 14.44 -19.48 12.49
C HIS A 44 15.55 -19.98 11.56
N PRO A 45 16.65 -19.24 11.38
CA PRO A 45 17.65 -19.53 10.35
C PRO A 45 18.38 -20.88 10.53
N LEU A 46 18.35 -21.46 11.73
CA LEU A 46 19.04 -22.71 12.03
C LEU A 46 18.08 -23.93 12.17
N ALA A 47 16.80 -23.75 11.96
CA ALA A 47 15.80 -24.80 12.16
C ALA A 47 16.03 -26.05 11.26
N ASP A 48 16.64 -25.87 10.10
CA ASP A 48 16.89 -26.94 9.11
C ASP A 48 18.32 -27.50 9.15
N PHE A 49 19.23 -26.97 10.01
CA PHE A 49 20.64 -27.28 9.93
C PHE A 49 21.15 -28.02 11.18
N HIS A 50 21.40 -29.30 11.04
CA HIS A 50 21.94 -30.17 12.09
C HIS A 50 23.42 -30.44 11.83
N ASN A 51 24.31 -29.51 12.18
CA ASN A 51 25.78 -29.66 12.15
C ASN A 51 26.41 -30.15 10.83
N GLU A 52 25.70 -30.14 9.72
CA GLU A 52 26.24 -30.49 8.41
C GLU A 52 27.16 -29.39 7.90
N ARG A 53 28.35 -29.79 7.40
CA ARG A 53 29.27 -28.86 6.76
C ARG A 53 28.87 -28.68 5.30
N ILE A 54 28.74 -27.41 4.92
CA ILE A 54 28.41 -26.99 3.57
C ILE A 54 29.70 -26.46 2.94
N ALA A 55 30.15 -27.06 1.84
CA ALA A 55 31.43 -26.72 1.20
C ALA A 55 31.51 -25.26 0.75
N THR A 56 30.43 -24.73 0.21
CA THR A 56 30.23 -23.31 -0.07
C THR A 56 28.77 -22.97 0.12
N LEU A 57 28.47 -22.17 1.10
CA LEU A 57 27.10 -21.68 1.32
C LEU A 57 26.80 -20.55 0.34
N GLY A 58 25.81 -20.78 -0.54
CA GLY A 58 25.20 -19.72 -1.32
C GLY A 58 24.01 -19.15 -0.59
N VAL A 59 23.96 -17.85 -0.38
CA VAL A 59 22.82 -17.15 0.21
C VAL A 59 22.28 -16.18 -0.81
N VAL A 60 21.00 -16.25 -1.12
CA VAL A 60 20.24 -15.18 -1.77
C VAL A 60 19.31 -14.60 -0.73
N TYR A 61 19.36 -13.32 -0.55
CA TYR A 61 18.44 -12.55 0.29
C TYR A 61 17.59 -11.63 -0.56
N LEU A 62 16.29 -11.76 -0.47
CA LEU A 62 15.31 -10.92 -1.15
C LEU A 62 14.54 -10.15 -0.09
N GLN A 63 14.44 -8.84 -0.25
CA GLN A 63 13.74 -7.94 0.66
C GLN A 63 12.71 -7.11 -0.08
N LEU A 64 11.57 -6.91 0.55
CA LEU A 64 10.52 -5.99 0.14
C LEU A 64 10.83 -4.61 0.74
N GLY A 65 11.51 -3.75 -0.03
CA GLY A 65 11.84 -2.40 0.41
C GLY A 65 10.62 -1.49 0.43
N ARG A 66 10.63 -0.46 1.30
CA ARG A 66 9.51 0.48 1.53
C ARG A 66 8.21 -0.19 1.98
N PHE A 67 8.26 -1.46 2.37
CA PHE A 67 7.10 -2.30 2.63
C PHE A 67 6.32 -1.89 3.89
N ALA A 68 7.00 -1.36 4.91
CA ALA A 68 6.34 -0.82 6.12
C ALA A 68 5.30 0.28 5.80
N GLY A 69 5.50 1.05 4.73
CA GLY A 69 4.54 2.04 4.25
C GLY A 69 3.26 1.44 3.67
N VAL A 70 3.30 0.21 3.17
CA VAL A 70 2.13 -0.47 2.59
C VAL A 70 1.08 -0.77 3.66
N GLU A 71 1.51 -1.25 4.83
CA GLU A 71 0.60 -1.54 5.93
C GLU A 71 -0.10 -0.28 6.45
N SER A 72 0.63 0.83 6.58
CA SER A 72 0.07 2.10 7.05
C SER A 72 -0.90 2.75 6.05
N LEU A 73 -0.70 2.53 4.75
CA LEU A 73 -1.52 3.15 3.68
C LEU A 73 -2.69 2.28 3.24
N TYR A 74 -2.51 0.96 3.21
CA TYR A 74 -3.47 0.02 2.62
C TYR A 74 -3.97 -1.06 3.59
N GLY A 75 -3.48 -1.06 4.84
CA GLY A 75 -3.86 -2.02 5.87
C GLY A 75 -3.12 -3.35 5.81
N TRP A 76 -3.24 -4.13 6.89
CA TRP A 76 -2.56 -5.40 7.09
C TRP A 76 -2.98 -6.50 6.10
N GLU A 77 -4.19 -6.42 5.54
CA GLU A 77 -4.69 -7.42 4.57
C GLU A 77 -3.88 -7.40 3.27
N LEU A 78 -3.54 -6.19 2.77
CA LEU A 78 -2.68 -6.06 1.60
C LEU A 78 -1.24 -6.48 1.93
N TYR A 79 -0.76 -6.15 3.12
CA TYR A 79 0.54 -6.57 3.63
C TYR A 79 0.68 -8.10 3.59
N ASP A 80 -0.25 -8.83 4.19
CA ASP A 80 -0.29 -10.29 4.20
C ASP A 80 -0.37 -10.88 2.78
N ARG A 81 -1.17 -10.26 1.92
CA ARG A 81 -1.32 -10.68 0.52
C ARG A 81 -0.02 -10.55 -0.26
N VAL A 82 0.74 -9.48 -0.05
CA VAL A 82 2.06 -9.28 -0.66
C VAL A 82 3.04 -10.37 -0.21
N LEU A 83 3.09 -10.69 1.09
CA LEU A 83 3.95 -11.75 1.63
C LEU A 83 3.62 -13.12 1.00
N ARG A 84 2.33 -13.46 0.89
CA ARG A 84 1.91 -14.73 0.25
C ARG A 84 2.30 -14.76 -1.22
N LEU A 85 2.01 -13.71 -1.99
CA LEU A 85 2.36 -13.61 -3.41
C LEU A 85 3.87 -13.70 -3.65
N THR A 86 4.67 -13.11 -2.76
CA THR A 86 6.13 -13.20 -2.81
C THR A 86 6.60 -14.62 -2.56
N THR A 87 6.06 -15.29 -1.55
CA THR A 87 6.36 -16.70 -1.25
C THR A 87 6.03 -17.61 -2.42
N ASP A 88 4.84 -17.44 -3.00
CA ASP A 88 4.39 -18.23 -4.16
C ASP A 88 5.26 -17.97 -5.40
N SER A 89 5.71 -16.73 -5.58
CA SER A 89 6.65 -16.39 -6.64
C SER A 89 7.98 -17.12 -6.48
N LEU A 90 8.56 -17.03 -5.27
CA LEU A 90 9.83 -17.67 -4.98
C LEU A 90 9.78 -19.19 -5.16
N ARG A 91 8.70 -19.84 -4.70
CA ARG A 91 8.48 -21.28 -4.90
C ARG A 91 8.39 -21.64 -6.38
N ALA A 92 7.60 -20.91 -7.16
CA ALA A 92 7.45 -21.15 -8.60
C ALA A 92 8.75 -20.95 -9.39
N ASP A 93 9.52 -19.92 -9.03
CA ASP A 93 10.82 -19.65 -9.64
C ASP A 93 11.86 -20.71 -9.24
N LEU A 94 11.85 -21.18 -7.99
CA LEU A 94 12.67 -22.29 -7.52
C LEU A 94 12.39 -23.57 -8.29
N ASP A 95 11.12 -23.88 -8.58
CA ASP A 95 10.74 -25.09 -9.31
C ASP A 95 11.37 -25.22 -10.69
N THR A 96 11.69 -24.10 -11.32
CA THR A 96 12.34 -24.02 -12.63
C THR A 96 13.81 -23.59 -12.55
N SER A 97 14.35 -23.38 -11.32
CA SER A 97 15.74 -22.98 -11.11
C SER A 97 16.71 -24.14 -11.36
N PRO A 98 17.83 -23.89 -12.04
CA PRO A 98 18.93 -24.88 -12.13
C PRO A 98 19.59 -25.16 -10.76
N LEU A 99 19.35 -24.31 -9.75
CA LEU A 99 19.80 -24.51 -8.37
C LEU A 99 18.80 -25.27 -7.49
N LYS A 100 17.64 -25.69 -8.01
CA LYS A 100 16.58 -26.39 -7.25
C LYS A 100 17.12 -27.56 -6.45
N THR A 101 17.92 -28.43 -7.06
CA THR A 101 18.49 -29.62 -6.41
C THR A 101 19.55 -29.32 -5.36
N ARG A 102 19.99 -28.07 -5.26
CA ARG A 102 20.98 -27.57 -4.30
C ARG A 102 20.36 -26.70 -3.22
N LEU A 103 19.06 -26.48 -3.26
CA LEU A 103 18.35 -25.71 -2.25
C LEU A 103 18.39 -26.46 -0.92
N LEU A 104 18.90 -25.79 0.09
CA LEU A 104 18.94 -26.27 1.49
C LEU A 104 17.70 -25.79 2.23
N SER A 105 17.33 -24.52 2.06
CA SER A 105 16.18 -23.96 2.76
C SER A 105 15.67 -22.68 2.07
N LEU A 106 14.36 -22.45 2.16
CA LEU A 106 13.69 -21.17 1.90
C LEU A 106 13.06 -20.71 3.21
N GLN A 107 13.45 -19.53 3.69
CA GLN A 107 13.09 -19.00 5.00
C GLN A 107 12.60 -17.56 4.91
N PHE A 108 11.85 -17.15 5.92
CA PHE A 108 11.36 -15.78 6.09
C PHE A 108 11.98 -15.14 7.34
N ASN A 109 12.32 -13.86 7.31
CA ASN A 109 12.93 -13.17 8.45
C ASN A 109 11.93 -12.70 9.52
N GLY A 110 10.63 -12.94 9.31
CA GLY A 110 9.56 -12.50 10.22
C GLY A 110 9.07 -11.07 9.97
N ALA A 111 9.61 -10.35 8.97
CA ALA A 111 9.21 -9.00 8.62
C ALA A 111 8.99 -8.83 7.12
N ASP A 112 10.04 -8.65 6.34
CA ASP A 112 10.00 -8.24 4.93
C ASP A 112 10.99 -8.99 4.04
N GLY A 113 11.77 -9.91 4.61
CA GLY A 113 12.90 -10.54 3.93
C GLY A 113 12.81 -12.05 3.82
N PHE A 114 13.30 -12.59 2.70
CA PHE A 114 13.32 -14.00 2.38
C PHE A 114 14.75 -14.45 2.10
N TYR A 115 15.16 -15.57 2.71
CA TYR A 115 16.45 -16.21 2.50
C TYR A 115 16.29 -17.50 1.71
N LEU A 116 17.10 -17.65 0.67
CA LEU A 116 17.27 -18.89 -0.07
C LEU A 116 18.72 -19.36 0.14
N LEU A 117 18.87 -20.52 0.70
CA LEU A 117 20.16 -21.11 1.06
C LEU A 117 20.46 -22.27 0.13
N PHE A 118 21.66 -22.32 -0.41
CA PHE A 118 22.10 -23.31 -1.39
C PHE A 118 23.43 -23.93 -1.00
N ASP A 119 23.57 -25.25 -1.22
CA ASP A 119 24.87 -25.94 -1.17
C ASP A 119 25.54 -25.83 -2.54
N LEU A 120 26.58 -25.01 -2.64
CA LEU A 120 27.32 -24.79 -3.87
C LEU A 120 28.62 -25.62 -3.89
N PRO A 121 29.08 -26.07 -5.09
CA PRO A 121 30.33 -26.77 -5.18
C PRO A 121 31.53 -25.87 -4.83
N ALA A 122 32.53 -26.41 -4.14
CA ALA A 122 33.72 -25.68 -3.71
C ALA A 122 34.55 -25.11 -4.90
N ARG A 123 34.44 -25.71 -6.08
CA ARG A 123 35.04 -25.20 -7.34
C ARG A 123 33.94 -25.09 -8.39
N PRO A 124 33.87 -23.99 -9.15
CA PRO A 124 32.98 -23.94 -10.29
C PRO A 124 33.47 -24.99 -11.29
N ASN A 125 32.66 -26.01 -11.53
CA ASN A 125 32.90 -26.92 -12.66
C ASN A 125 32.94 -26.05 -13.92
N GLY A 126 34.07 -26.07 -14.65
CA GLY A 126 34.37 -25.24 -15.82
C GLY A 126 33.50 -25.49 -17.06
N GLY A 127 32.23 -25.82 -16.87
CA GLY A 127 31.22 -25.95 -17.94
C GLY A 127 30.38 -24.67 -18.00
N LYS A 128 29.97 -24.32 -19.22
CA LYS A 128 29.10 -23.18 -19.56
C LYS A 128 27.72 -23.15 -18.85
N ASN A 129 27.42 -24.11 -17.96
CA ASN A 129 26.14 -24.31 -17.32
C ASN A 129 26.13 -24.05 -15.80
N GLY A 130 27.12 -23.37 -15.24
CA GLY A 130 27.06 -22.92 -13.84
C GLY A 130 26.16 -21.71 -13.73
N ALA A 131 24.88 -21.92 -13.36
CA ALA A 131 24.03 -20.81 -13.00
C ALA A 131 24.75 -19.98 -11.92
N ARG A 132 24.99 -18.73 -12.23
CA ARG A 132 25.62 -17.82 -11.27
C ARG A 132 24.57 -17.49 -10.22
N LEU A 133 24.96 -17.49 -8.96
CA LEU A 133 24.04 -17.15 -7.86
C LEU A 133 23.44 -15.75 -8.08
N GLU A 134 24.21 -14.86 -8.68
CA GLU A 134 23.79 -13.50 -9.06
C GLU A 134 22.67 -13.49 -10.10
N ASP A 135 22.69 -14.41 -11.06
CA ASP A 135 21.65 -14.51 -12.10
C ASP A 135 20.35 -15.03 -11.50
N GLU A 136 20.44 -16.00 -10.57
CA GLU A 136 19.27 -16.49 -9.85
C GLU A 136 18.70 -15.44 -8.90
N ALA A 137 19.55 -14.68 -8.20
CA ALA A 137 19.07 -13.59 -7.34
C ALA A 137 18.29 -12.54 -8.16
N ARG A 138 18.77 -12.17 -9.34
CA ARG A 138 18.05 -11.28 -10.27
C ARG A 138 16.74 -11.90 -10.73
N ARG A 139 16.75 -13.17 -11.10
CA ARG A 139 15.56 -13.89 -11.55
C ARG A 139 14.48 -13.94 -10.48
N PHE A 140 14.80 -14.26 -9.24
CA PHE A 140 13.85 -14.26 -8.11
C PHE A 140 13.26 -12.87 -7.89
N ARG A 141 14.09 -11.82 -7.93
CA ARG A 141 13.63 -10.43 -7.83
C ARG A 141 12.64 -10.09 -8.96
N ASP A 142 13.03 -10.31 -10.19
CA ASP A 142 12.24 -9.92 -11.37
C ASP A 142 10.94 -10.72 -11.48
N GLY A 143 10.97 -12.01 -11.13
CA GLY A 143 9.80 -12.88 -11.03
C GLY A 143 8.81 -12.38 -9.99
N THR A 144 9.32 -12.01 -8.81
CA THR A 144 8.50 -11.44 -7.73
C THR A 144 7.85 -10.12 -8.14
N VAL A 145 8.63 -9.17 -8.71
CA VAL A 145 8.10 -7.90 -9.21
C VAL A 145 7.00 -8.12 -10.25
N LYS A 146 7.25 -9.02 -11.22
CA LYS A 146 6.27 -9.36 -12.25
C LYS A 146 4.97 -9.90 -11.67
N ARG A 147 5.05 -10.84 -10.72
CA ARG A 147 3.87 -11.46 -10.08
C ARG A 147 3.09 -10.45 -9.25
N LEU A 148 3.77 -9.64 -8.47
CA LEU A 148 3.14 -8.58 -7.69
C LEU A 148 2.40 -7.60 -8.61
N ARG A 149 3.03 -7.12 -9.69
CA ARG A 149 2.38 -6.23 -10.67
C ARG A 149 1.14 -6.84 -11.32
N GLN A 150 1.16 -8.12 -11.64
CA GLN A 150 0.02 -8.82 -12.22
C GLN A 150 -1.15 -8.98 -11.25
N SER A 151 -0.86 -9.16 -9.95
CA SER A 151 -1.87 -9.49 -8.94
C SER A 151 -2.42 -8.30 -8.18
N LEU A 152 -1.65 -7.21 -8.06
CA LEU A 152 -2.00 -6.04 -7.23
C LEU A 152 -2.23 -4.76 -8.06
N GLY A 153 -1.92 -4.80 -9.36
CA GLY A 153 -1.94 -3.62 -10.21
C GLY A 153 -0.70 -2.73 -10.04
N ARG A 154 -0.61 -1.65 -10.85
CA ARG A 154 0.58 -0.79 -10.88
C ARG A 154 0.73 0.05 -9.62
N THR A 155 -0.33 0.67 -9.17
CA THR A 155 -0.30 1.67 -8.08
C THR A 155 0.25 1.09 -6.78
N ALA A 156 -0.19 -0.11 -6.36
CA ALA A 156 0.29 -0.73 -5.12
C ALA A 156 1.75 -1.21 -5.21
N VAL A 157 2.23 -1.56 -6.41
CA VAL A 157 3.59 -2.06 -6.60
C VAL A 157 4.60 -0.93 -6.78
N ASP A 158 4.19 0.20 -7.33
CA ASP A 158 5.08 1.35 -7.51
C ASP A 158 5.49 1.99 -6.15
N LEU A 159 4.76 1.68 -5.07
CA LEU A 159 5.11 2.06 -3.69
C LEU A 159 6.11 1.10 -3.02
N MET A 160 6.32 -0.08 -3.60
CA MET A 160 7.22 -1.10 -3.07
C MET A 160 8.41 -1.26 -3.99
N SER A 161 9.57 -1.52 -3.38
CA SER A 161 10.74 -2.00 -4.11
C SER A 161 11.03 -3.45 -3.74
N VAL A 162 11.54 -4.23 -4.67
CA VAL A 162 12.01 -5.59 -4.41
C VAL A 162 13.50 -5.62 -4.70
N HIS A 163 14.26 -5.85 -3.66
CA HIS A 163 15.71 -5.89 -3.73
C HIS A 163 16.22 -7.32 -3.56
N ALA A 164 17.33 -7.65 -4.18
CA ALA A 164 17.99 -8.93 -3.98
C ALA A 164 19.50 -8.73 -3.84
N SER A 165 20.09 -9.43 -2.86
CA SER A 165 21.51 -9.59 -2.74
C SER A 165 21.88 -11.06 -2.75
N CYS A 166 23.13 -11.36 -3.03
CA CYS A 166 23.64 -12.72 -2.89
C CYS A 166 25.10 -12.72 -2.45
N ILE A 167 25.47 -13.79 -1.74
CA ILE A 167 26.83 -14.01 -1.25
C ILE A 167 27.19 -15.49 -1.32
N LYS A 168 28.45 -15.77 -1.54
CA LYS A 168 29.06 -17.11 -1.43
C LYS A 168 30.00 -17.11 -0.26
N VAL A 169 29.78 -17.98 0.69
CA VAL A 169 30.60 -18.13 1.89
C VAL A 169 31.27 -19.49 1.85
N PRO A 170 32.59 -19.55 1.53
CA PRO A 170 33.35 -20.80 1.57
C PRO A 170 33.43 -21.36 2.99
N ASP A 171 33.44 -22.69 3.15
CA ASP A 171 33.62 -23.33 4.46
C ASP A 171 34.94 -22.91 5.10
N ASP A 172 34.90 -22.57 6.38
CA ASP A 172 36.06 -22.39 7.23
C ASP A 172 36.06 -23.46 8.32
N PRO A 173 36.96 -24.45 8.29
CA PRO A 173 37.02 -25.53 9.29
C PRO A 173 37.17 -25.05 10.75
N ARG A 174 37.60 -23.81 10.96
CA ARG A 174 37.76 -23.20 12.30
C ARG A 174 36.43 -22.60 12.82
N VAL A 175 35.39 -22.51 11.97
CA VAL A 175 34.09 -21.94 12.33
C VAL A 175 33.05 -23.04 12.45
N ARG A 176 32.20 -22.97 13.47
CA ARG A 176 31.08 -23.90 13.62
C ARG A 176 30.08 -23.73 12.46
N PRO A 177 29.48 -24.80 11.90
CA PRO A 177 28.53 -24.71 10.79
C PRO A 177 27.41 -23.70 11.03
N SER A 178 26.81 -23.66 12.22
CA SER A 178 25.76 -22.70 12.57
C SER A 178 26.21 -21.25 12.51
N ARG A 179 27.45 -20.94 12.94
CA ARG A 179 28.01 -19.59 12.83
C ARG A 179 28.34 -19.21 11.40
N HIS A 180 28.73 -20.20 10.58
CA HIS A 180 28.98 -20.01 9.16
C HIS A 180 27.71 -19.55 8.43
N ILE A 181 26.58 -20.23 8.67
CA ILE A 181 25.28 -19.88 8.12
C ILE A 181 24.85 -18.49 8.58
N LEU A 182 24.89 -18.22 9.90
CA LEU A 182 24.52 -16.90 10.45
C LEU A 182 25.32 -15.75 9.84
N ARG A 183 26.64 -15.95 9.65
CA ARG A 183 27.49 -14.94 8.97
C ARG A 183 27.03 -14.70 7.54
N GLY A 184 26.70 -15.75 6.78
CA GLY A 184 26.18 -15.64 5.42
C GLY A 184 24.87 -14.84 5.36
N LEU A 185 23.93 -15.14 6.25
CA LEU A 185 22.66 -14.42 6.33
C LEU A 185 22.85 -12.94 6.68
N GLN A 186 23.66 -12.65 7.71
CA GLN A 186 23.95 -11.28 8.14
C GLN A 186 24.64 -10.47 7.06
N GLU A 187 25.60 -11.06 6.34
CA GLU A 187 26.33 -10.36 5.29
C GLU A 187 25.45 -10.11 4.06
N ALA A 188 24.60 -11.07 3.67
CA ALA A 188 23.65 -10.87 2.59
C ALA A 188 22.66 -9.72 2.93
N ALA A 189 22.14 -9.69 4.15
CA ALA A 189 21.25 -8.62 4.61
C ALA A 189 21.99 -7.27 4.69
N ARG A 190 23.24 -7.24 5.18
CA ARG A 190 24.06 -6.02 5.26
C ARG A 190 24.32 -5.39 3.88
N LEU A 191 24.64 -6.23 2.88
CA LEU A 191 24.86 -5.77 1.51
C LEU A 191 23.61 -5.11 0.92
N LEU A 192 22.44 -5.66 1.25
CA LEU A 192 21.18 -5.10 0.79
C LEU A 192 20.83 -3.80 1.52
N GLY A 193 20.91 -3.79 2.84
CA GLY A 193 20.59 -2.62 3.66
C GLY A 193 21.44 -1.38 3.33
N ALA A 194 22.70 -1.57 2.92
CA ALA A 194 23.53 -0.47 2.44
C ALA A 194 22.99 0.16 1.15
N ARG A 195 22.49 -0.67 0.21
CA ARG A 195 21.87 -0.17 -1.02
C ARG A 195 20.53 0.54 -0.76
N GLU A 196 19.68 -0.04 0.06
CA GLU A 196 18.39 0.56 0.43
C GLU A 196 18.59 1.92 1.11
N THR A 197 19.57 2.03 2.00
CA THR A 197 19.92 3.29 2.65
C THR A 197 20.38 4.34 1.63
N GLN A 198 21.21 3.95 0.66
CA GLN A 198 21.68 4.85 -0.39
C GLN A 198 20.52 5.31 -1.29
N GLU A 199 19.69 4.40 -1.78
CA GLU A 199 18.52 4.71 -2.61
C GLU A 199 17.53 5.64 -1.88
N LYS A 200 17.31 5.39 -0.57
CA LYS A 200 16.50 6.27 0.27
C LYS A 200 17.13 7.68 0.36
N GLN A 201 18.43 7.79 0.57
CA GLN A 201 19.10 9.09 0.64
C GLN A 201 19.05 9.84 -0.69
N GLU A 202 19.21 9.14 -1.82
CA GLU A 202 19.08 9.71 -3.16
C GLU A 202 17.67 10.25 -3.38
N LEU A 203 16.62 9.48 -3.04
CA LEU A 203 15.22 9.91 -3.15
C LEU A 203 14.93 11.15 -2.29
N LEU A 204 15.41 11.18 -1.03
CA LEU A 204 15.20 12.33 -0.14
C LEU A 204 16.00 13.56 -0.60
N SER A 205 17.16 13.37 -1.21
CA SER A 205 17.94 14.44 -1.83
C SER A 205 17.20 15.02 -3.06
N GLU A 206 16.66 14.14 -3.92
CA GLU A 206 15.81 14.54 -5.05
C GLU A 206 14.57 15.30 -4.58
N PHE A 207 13.89 14.80 -3.53
CA PHE A 207 12.74 15.49 -2.94
C PHE A 207 13.09 16.90 -2.48
N ARG A 208 14.20 17.09 -1.77
CA ARG A 208 14.65 18.45 -1.38
C ARG A 208 14.92 19.35 -2.57
N ALA A 209 15.48 18.79 -3.65
CA ALA A 209 15.69 19.54 -4.89
C ALA A 209 14.38 19.92 -5.58
N VAL A 210 13.35 19.06 -5.53
CA VAL A 210 11.99 19.36 -6.01
C VAL A 210 11.38 20.50 -5.19
N MET A 211 11.46 20.43 -3.86
CA MET A 211 10.95 21.47 -2.97
C MET A 211 11.62 22.82 -3.19
N THR A 212 12.96 22.84 -3.19
CA THR A 212 13.75 24.07 -3.39
C THR A 212 13.55 24.66 -4.78
N GLY A 213 13.52 23.82 -5.80
CA GLY A 213 13.32 24.22 -7.20
C GLY A 213 11.86 24.45 -7.57
N ARG A 214 10.91 24.21 -6.66
CA ARG A 214 9.45 24.30 -6.87
C ARG A 214 8.99 23.53 -8.11
N LYS A 215 9.55 22.33 -8.33
CA LYS A 215 9.39 21.54 -9.54
C LYS A 215 8.18 20.61 -9.46
N LEU A 216 7.02 21.15 -9.13
CA LEU A 216 5.74 20.43 -9.19
C LEU A 216 4.95 20.86 -10.42
N ARG A 217 4.04 20.00 -10.85
CA ARG A 217 3.08 20.28 -11.90
C ARG A 217 1.70 19.81 -11.49
N ALA A 218 0.67 20.50 -11.94
CA ALA A 218 -0.72 20.12 -11.73
C ALA A 218 -1.30 19.57 -13.03
N VAL A 219 -2.04 18.46 -12.94
CA VAL A 219 -2.88 17.94 -14.01
C VAL A 219 -4.34 17.95 -13.53
N PHE A 220 -5.30 18.02 -14.44
CA PHE A 220 -6.69 18.27 -14.09
C PHE A 220 -7.58 17.20 -14.70
N GLN A 221 -8.25 16.44 -13.84
CA GLN A 221 -9.16 15.39 -14.26
C GLN A 221 -10.61 15.87 -14.17
N PRO A 222 -11.46 15.69 -15.21
CA PRO A 222 -12.83 16.16 -15.18
C PRO A 222 -13.69 15.35 -14.20
N VAL A 223 -14.48 16.07 -13.39
CA VAL A 223 -15.61 15.55 -12.62
C VAL A 223 -16.89 15.90 -13.39
N MET A 224 -17.65 14.90 -13.79
CA MET A 224 -18.77 15.04 -14.70
C MET A 224 -20.11 14.98 -13.98
N ASP A 225 -21.06 15.82 -14.40
CA ASP A 225 -22.50 15.49 -14.25
C ASP A 225 -22.81 14.41 -15.29
N ILE A 226 -22.89 13.16 -14.82
CA ILE A 226 -23.05 11.98 -15.68
C ILE A 226 -24.47 11.87 -16.26
N ARG A 227 -25.44 12.56 -15.67
CA ARG A 227 -26.82 12.65 -16.17
C ARG A 227 -26.94 13.68 -17.28
N ARG A 228 -26.39 14.88 -17.06
CA ARG A 228 -26.41 16.00 -18.03
C ARG A 228 -25.33 15.91 -19.09
N LYS A 229 -24.33 15.02 -18.87
CA LYS A 229 -23.14 14.86 -19.72
C LYS A 229 -22.35 16.19 -19.86
N SER A 230 -22.24 16.92 -18.78
CA SER A 230 -21.52 18.20 -18.70
C SER A 230 -20.46 18.15 -17.60
N VAL A 231 -19.44 18.99 -17.71
CA VAL A 231 -18.40 19.11 -16.68
C VAL A 231 -18.99 19.84 -15.47
N LEU A 232 -18.90 19.25 -14.28
CA LEU A 232 -19.16 19.90 -13.00
C LEU A 232 -17.93 20.70 -12.56
N GLY A 233 -16.77 20.10 -12.69
CA GLY A 233 -15.51 20.65 -12.22
C GLY A 233 -14.33 19.80 -12.65
N TYR A 234 -13.18 20.11 -12.08
CA TYR A 234 -11.93 19.40 -12.29
C TYR A 234 -11.26 19.12 -10.97
N GLU A 235 -10.73 17.92 -10.78
CA GLU A 235 -9.84 17.61 -9.69
C GLU A 235 -8.41 17.95 -10.08
N ALA A 236 -7.72 18.73 -9.24
CA ALA A 236 -6.32 19.04 -9.39
C ALA A 236 -5.46 17.95 -8.77
N LEU A 237 -4.69 17.29 -9.59
CA LEU A 237 -3.82 16.19 -9.19
C LEU A 237 -2.36 16.62 -9.33
N ILE A 238 -1.64 16.64 -8.23
CA ILE A 238 -0.21 16.99 -8.22
C ILE A 238 0.63 15.86 -8.79
N ARG A 239 1.69 16.26 -9.49
CA ARG A 239 2.75 15.39 -10.01
C ARG A 239 4.10 16.04 -9.72
N GLY A 240 5.08 15.23 -9.39
CA GLY A 240 6.47 15.65 -9.36
C GLY A 240 7.07 15.79 -10.78
N PRO A 241 8.40 15.89 -10.90
CA PRO A 241 9.07 16.00 -12.19
C PRO A 241 8.80 14.80 -13.08
N LEU A 242 8.59 15.05 -14.36
CA LEU A 242 8.30 14.02 -15.34
C LEU A 242 9.48 13.04 -15.47
N GLY A 243 9.18 11.73 -15.37
CA GLY A 243 10.17 10.66 -15.50
C GLY A 243 11.05 10.45 -14.27
N SER A 244 10.79 11.16 -13.17
CA SER A 244 11.46 10.92 -11.88
C SER A 244 10.69 9.88 -11.05
N GLU A 245 11.34 9.32 -10.02
CA GLU A 245 10.65 8.45 -9.05
C GLU A 245 9.57 9.22 -8.26
N LEU A 246 9.77 10.53 -8.07
CA LEU A 246 8.83 11.41 -7.38
C LEU A 246 7.68 11.91 -8.27
N GLU A 247 7.52 11.40 -9.48
CA GLU A 247 6.43 11.81 -10.37
C GLU A 247 5.04 11.51 -9.77
N THR A 248 4.91 10.40 -9.02
CA THR A 248 3.65 10.02 -8.37
C THR A 248 3.47 10.75 -7.04
N PRO A 249 2.24 11.19 -6.70
CA PRO A 249 1.97 11.87 -5.44
C PRO A 249 2.30 11.01 -4.22
N ASP A 250 2.08 9.69 -4.29
CA ASP A 250 2.32 8.78 -3.18
C ASP A 250 3.79 8.81 -2.69
N LEU A 251 4.75 8.74 -3.63
CA LEU A 251 6.18 8.83 -3.28
C LEU A 251 6.59 10.23 -2.87
N LEU A 252 5.99 11.25 -3.47
CA LEU A 252 6.23 12.64 -3.12
C LEU A 252 5.82 12.92 -1.66
N PHE A 253 4.60 12.51 -1.27
CA PHE A 253 4.11 12.68 0.10
C PHE A 253 4.79 11.71 1.10
N ALA A 254 5.22 10.53 0.67
CA ALA A 254 6.03 9.66 1.51
C ALA A 254 7.38 10.30 1.85
N ALA A 255 8.06 10.91 0.88
CA ALA A 255 9.31 11.65 1.09
C ALA A 255 9.09 12.90 1.98
N ALA A 256 7.95 13.58 1.84
CA ALA A 256 7.57 14.70 2.70
C ALA A 256 7.44 14.27 4.17
N ARG A 257 6.75 13.16 4.44
CA ARG A 257 6.61 12.60 5.80
C ARG A 257 7.98 12.25 6.41
N GLU A 258 8.83 11.58 5.65
CA GLU A 258 10.19 11.22 6.11
C GLU A 258 11.07 12.44 6.42
N THR A 259 10.82 13.58 5.77
CA THR A 259 11.58 14.82 5.97
C THR A 259 10.89 15.83 6.90
N GLY A 260 9.66 15.56 7.33
CA GLY A 260 8.86 16.49 8.12
C GLY A 260 8.42 17.75 7.36
N LEU A 261 8.36 17.68 6.02
CA LEU A 261 8.02 18.81 5.13
C LEU A 261 6.63 18.67 4.52
N GLU A 262 5.71 17.99 5.19
CA GLU A 262 4.36 17.73 4.67
C GLU A 262 3.57 19.03 4.43
N LEU A 263 3.59 19.94 5.40
CA LEU A 263 2.88 21.21 5.32
C LEU A 263 3.45 22.13 4.25
N GLU A 264 4.77 22.18 4.11
CA GLU A 264 5.46 22.93 3.07
C GLU A 264 5.15 22.37 1.67
N LEU A 265 5.07 21.03 1.56
CA LEU A 265 4.66 20.38 0.31
C LEU A 265 3.21 20.72 -0.04
N GLU A 266 2.27 20.60 0.89
CA GLU A 266 0.86 20.94 0.66
C GLU A 266 0.70 22.41 0.25
N ASN A 267 1.41 23.32 0.91
CA ASN A 267 1.43 24.71 0.52
C ASN A 267 1.97 24.92 -0.91
N LEU A 268 3.07 24.24 -1.26
CA LEU A 268 3.63 24.28 -2.60
C LEU A 268 2.67 23.69 -3.64
N CYS A 269 1.91 22.65 -3.30
CA CYS A 269 0.87 22.08 -4.15
C CYS A 269 -0.21 23.11 -4.48
N LEU A 270 -0.74 23.80 -3.47
CA LEU A 270 -1.72 24.86 -3.68
C LEU A 270 -1.19 25.98 -4.57
N GLU A 271 0.01 26.49 -4.28
CA GLU A 271 0.63 27.53 -5.09
C GLU A 271 0.81 27.08 -6.54
N THR A 272 1.23 25.84 -6.78
CA THR A 272 1.39 25.27 -8.12
C THR A 272 0.06 25.18 -8.86
N ILE A 273 -1.00 24.70 -8.18
CA ILE A 273 -2.34 24.58 -8.76
C ILE A 273 -2.85 25.95 -9.19
N PHE A 274 -2.81 26.94 -8.29
CA PHE A 274 -3.38 28.27 -8.56
C PHE A 274 -2.56 29.10 -9.53
N ALA A 275 -1.25 28.88 -9.65
CA ALA A 275 -0.40 29.57 -10.61
C ALA A 275 -0.68 29.17 -12.07
N HIS A 276 -1.18 27.96 -12.30
CA HIS A 276 -1.29 27.39 -13.66
C HIS A 276 -2.69 26.92 -14.02
N LEU A 277 -3.74 27.56 -13.48
CA LEU A 277 -5.14 27.20 -13.76
C LEU A 277 -5.50 27.43 -15.24
N PRO A 278 -5.88 26.38 -15.99
CA PRO A 278 -6.42 26.54 -17.34
C PRO A 278 -7.75 27.33 -17.35
N ASN A 279 -8.06 28.02 -18.45
CA ASN A 279 -9.29 28.82 -18.55
C ASN A 279 -10.55 27.93 -18.39
N ALA A 280 -10.54 26.71 -18.89
CA ALA A 280 -11.66 25.78 -18.73
C ALA A 280 -11.92 25.44 -17.24
N VAL A 281 -10.88 25.35 -16.43
CA VAL A 281 -10.97 25.08 -15.00
C VAL A 281 -11.51 26.30 -14.25
N LYS A 282 -11.11 27.51 -14.65
CA LYS A 282 -11.60 28.77 -14.02
C LYS A 282 -13.12 28.97 -14.12
N ALA A 283 -13.74 28.40 -15.16
CA ALA A 283 -15.18 28.49 -15.38
C ALA A 283 -16.00 27.40 -14.67
N ALA A 284 -15.34 26.47 -13.97
CA ALA A 284 -15.94 25.29 -13.33
C ALA A 284 -15.52 25.21 -11.86
N LYS A 285 -15.97 24.16 -11.14
CA LYS A 285 -15.48 23.88 -9.78
C LYS A 285 -14.07 23.30 -9.83
N LEU A 286 -13.28 23.62 -8.82
CA LEU A 286 -11.93 23.07 -8.65
C LEU A 286 -11.88 22.26 -7.36
N PHE A 287 -11.67 20.97 -7.48
CA PHE A 287 -11.47 20.05 -6.38
C PHE A 287 -9.98 19.94 -6.07
N VAL A 288 -9.61 20.09 -4.80
CA VAL A 288 -8.22 20.15 -4.35
C VAL A 288 -8.03 19.35 -3.09
N ASN A 289 -7.15 18.37 -3.13
CA ASN A 289 -6.77 17.55 -1.99
C ASN A 289 -6.03 18.38 -0.93
N ALA A 290 -6.41 18.24 0.34
CA ALA A 290 -5.76 18.88 1.47
C ALA A 290 -5.95 18.04 2.73
N SER A 291 -4.88 17.90 3.53
CA SER A 291 -4.99 17.22 4.82
C SER A 291 -5.74 18.06 5.86
N SER A 292 -6.41 17.39 6.78
CA SER A 292 -7.07 18.04 7.93
C SER A 292 -6.07 18.86 8.76
N LYS A 293 -4.85 18.34 8.91
CA LYS A 293 -3.74 19.00 9.59
C LYS A 293 -3.32 20.29 8.90
N PHE A 294 -3.20 20.28 7.57
CA PHE A 294 -2.86 21.46 6.79
C PHE A 294 -3.97 22.52 6.84
N LEU A 295 -5.23 22.10 6.69
CA LEU A 295 -6.39 23.02 6.76
C LEU A 295 -6.51 23.71 8.11
N ALA A 296 -6.14 23.03 9.21
CA ALA A 296 -6.12 23.59 10.55
C ALA A 296 -4.87 24.45 10.84
N HIS A 297 -3.84 24.37 10.00
CA HIS A 297 -2.59 25.09 10.24
C HIS A 297 -2.68 26.55 9.85
N SER A 298 -1.99 27.40 10.61
CA SER A 298 -1.98 28.88 10.40
C SER A 298 -1.48 29.29 9.00
N VAL A 299 -0.59 28.50 8.40
CA VAL A 299 -0.08 28.78 7.03
C VAL A 299 -1.18 28.73 6.00
N PHE A 300 -2.11 27.75 6.08
CA PHE A 300 -3.26 27.70 5.17
C PHE A 300 -4.25 28.83 5.43
N LEU A 301 -4.50 29.11 6.70
CA LEU A 301 -5.45 30.15 7.12
C LEU A 301 -4.90 31.58 6.99
N ASP A 302 -3.66 31.73 6.48
CA ASP A 302 -3.09 33.05 6.15
C ASP A 302 -3.90 33.71 5.02
N ASP A 303 -4.13 35.01 5.17
CA ASP A 303 -4.88 35.83 4.20
C ASP A 303 -4.32 35.74 2.77
N ARG A 304 -3.04 35.43 2.59
CA ARG A 304 -2.41 35.25 1.27
C ARG A 304 -2.95 34.05 0.52
N ASN A 305 -3.08 32.89 1.17
CA ASN A 305 -3.61 31.67 0.56
C ASN A 305 -5.11 31.83 0.25
N LEU A 306 -5.89 32.33 1.19
CA LEU A 306 -7.31 32.60 1.00
C LEU A 306 -7.54 33.68 -0.09
N ALA A 307 -6.68 34.71 -0.16
CA ALA A 307 -6.73 35.71 -1.23
C ALA A 307 -6.36 35.14 -2.60
N SER A 308 -5.44 34.17 -2.66
CA SER A 308 -5.09 33.48 -3.93
C SER A 308 -6.26 32.63 -4.44
N ILE A 309 -6.94 31.92 -3.55
CA ILE A 309 -8.15 31.17 -3.87
C ILE A 309 -9.25 32.13 -4.37
N LYS A 310 -9.50 33.22 -3.68
CA LYS A 310 -10.50 34.23 -4.10
C LYS A 310 -10.18 34.87 -5.45
N ARG A 311 -8.90 35.14 -5.72
CA ARG A 311 -8.45 35.71 -7.02
C ARG A 311 -8.57 34.75 -8.19
N ALA A 312 -8.62 33.45 -7.93
CA ALA A 312 -8.77 32.43 -8.97
C ALA A 312 -10.15 32.48 -9.68
N HIS A 313 -11.13 33.20 -9.10
CA HIS A 313 -12.50 33.31 -9.61
C HIS A 313 -13.19 31.95 -9.91
N THR A 314 -12.73 30.89 -9.26
CA THR A 314 -13.30 29.56 -9.36
C THR A 314 -13.84 29.09 -8.01
N GLN A 315 -14.88 28.30 -8.01
CA GLN A 315 -15.37 27.73 -6.77
C GLN A 315 -14.51 26.54 -6.38
N VAL A 316 -13.82 26.66 -5.24
CA VAL A 316 -12.92 25.62 -4.74
C VAL A 316 -13.64 24.69 -3.77
N VAL A 317 -13.44 23.38 -3.95
CA VAL A 317 -13.88 22.31 -3.09
C VAL A 317 -12.62 21.66 -2.49
N MET A 318 -12.48 21.72 -1.16
CA MET A 318 -11.36 21.08 -0.46
C MET A 318 -11.74 19.63 -0.18
N GLU A 319 -10.93 18.70 -0.66
CA GLU A 319 -11.11 17.26 -0.48
C GLU A 319 -10.29 16.78 0.71
N ILE A 320 -10.96 16.12 1.65
CA ILE A 320 -10.35 15.59 2.87
C ILE A 320 -10.56 14.08 2.88
N SER A 321 -9.47 13.31 2.95
CA SER A 321 -9.53 11.86 2.92
C SER A 321 -10.22 11.30 4.17
N GLU A 322 -11.12 10.32 3.97
CA GLU A 322 -11.74 9.55 5.08
C GLU A 322 -10.70 8.88 5.98
N LYS A 323 -9.55 8.49 5.42
CA LYS A 323 -8.45 7.80 6.13
C LYS A 323 -7.71 8.70 7.10
N GLU A 324 -7.87 10.02 6.99
CA GLU A 324 -7.26 10.95 7.92
C GLU A 324 -8.05 10.98 9.25
N GLY A 325 -7.44 10.48 10.31
CA GLY A 325 -8.02 10.55 11.65
C GLY A 325 -8.11 12.01 12.13
N ILE A 326 -9.31 12.53 12.24
CA ILE A 326 -9.54 13.84 12.87
C ILE A 326 -9.68 13.62 14.37
N TRP A 327 -8.66 14.03 15.14
CA TRP A 327 -8.59 13.81 16.59
C TRP A 327 -9.50 14.74 17.39
N ASP A 328 -9.83 15.92 16.87
CA ASP A 328 -10.63 16.96 17.53
C ASP A 328 -11.66 17.55 16.57
N TYR A 329 -12.79 16.89 16.44
CA TYR A 329 -13.90 17.37 15.61
C TYR A 329 -14.49 18.72 16.07
N PRO A 330 -14.63 19.04 17.36
CA PRO A 330 -15.07 20.36 17.81
C PRO A 330 -14.22 21.48 17.21
N THR A 331 -12.91 21.44 17.42
CA THR A 331 -11.97 22.44 16.86
C THR A 331 -11.97 22.44 15.32
N PHE A 332 -12.02 21.25 14.71
CA PHE A 332 -12.02 21.17 13.24
C PHE A 332 -13.30 21.73 12.61
N ARG A 333 -14.46 21.65 13.27
CA ARG A 333 -15.69 22.31 12.82
C ARG A 333 -15.57 23.83 12.74
N GLU A 334 -14.82 24.46 13.65
CA GLU A 334 -14.54 25.90 13.58
C GLU A 334 -13.70 26.24 12.33
N VAL A 335 -12.70 25.40 12.01
CA VAL A 335 -11.91 25.52 10.77
C VAL A 335 -12.85 25.42 9.56
N LEU A 336 -13.70 24.39 9.49
CA LEU A 336 -14.64 24.20 8.37
C LEU A 336 -15.62 25.39 8.23
N ALA A 337 -16.12 25.94 9.34
CA ALA A 337 -16.98 27.11 9.33
C ALA A 337 -16.27 28.32 8.72
N ARG A 338 -14.99 28.55 9.09
CA ARG A 338 -14.15 29.60 8.53
C ARG A 338 -13.89 29.40 7.02
N LEU A 339 -13.64 28.16 6.58
CA LEU A 339 -13.47 27.87 5.17
C LEU A 339 -14.73 28.18 4.36
N ARG A 340 -15.90 27.73 4.86
CA ARG A 340 -17.19 28.02 4.24
C ARG A 340 -17.53 29.50 4.20
N SER A 341 -17.22 30.25 5.26
CA SER A 341 -17.37 31.71 5.24
C SER A 341 -16.50 32.41 4.21
N SER A 342 -15.40 31.77 3.80
CA SER A 342 -14.52 32.23 2.74
C SER A 342 -14.97 31.80 1.33
N GLY A 343 -16.13 31.11 1.23
CA GLY A 343 -16.68 30.65 -0.05
C GLY A 343 -16.20 29.28 -0.53
N LEU A 344 -15.42 28.56 0.32
CA LEU A 344 -14.98 27.20 -0.02
C LEU A 344 -16.08 26.16 0.32
N GLN A 345 -16.07 25.08 -0.44
CA GLN A 345 -16.86 23.89 -0.19
C GLN A 345 -15.96 22.75 0.28
N ILE A 346 -16.55 21.74 0.90
CA ILE A 346 -15.82 20.59 1.45
C ILE A 346 -16.30 19.31 0.76
N ALA A 347 -15.38 18.43 0.45
CA ALA A 347 -15.65 17.06 0.03
C ALA A 347 -14.97 16.08 1.00
N ILE A 348 -15.63 14.97 1.27
CA ILE A 348 -14.97 13.80 1.86
C ILE A 348 -14.55 12.90 0.71
N ASP A 349 -13.29 12.51 0.72
CA ASP A 349 -12.69 11.65 -0.29
C ASP A 349 -12.52 10.21 0.19
N ASP A 350 -12.53 9.25 -0.75
CA ASP A 350 -12.41 7.80 -0.52
C ASP A 350 -13.51 7.21 0.40
N ALA A 351 -14.71 7.79 0.44
CA ALA A 351 -15.78 7.34 1.32
C ALA A 351 -16.16 5.87 1.08
N GLY A 352 -16.20 5.11 2.18
CA GLY A 352 -16.50 3.68 2.23
C GLY A 352 -15.29 2.76 2.10
N SER A 353 -14.07 3.30 2.09
CA SER A 353 -12.83 2.52 2.11
C SER A 353 -12.31 2.22 3.53
N GLY A 354 -12.86 2.84 4.57
CA GLY A 354 -12.41 2.77 5.96
C GLY A 354 -13.52 2.65 7.00
N TYR A 355 -13.13 2.65 8.29
CA TYR A 355 -14.03 2.46 9.42
C TYR A 355 -14.68 3.75 9.94
N SER A 356 -14.17 4.94 9.59
CA SER A 356 -14.56 6.23 10.16
C SER A 356 -15.46 7.09 9.27
N GLY A 357 -15.79 6.64 8.07
CA GLY A 357 -16.44 7.45 7.04
C GLY A 357 -17.79 8.06 7.44
N LEU A 358 -18.64 7.28 8.07
CA LEU A 358 -19.95 7.79 8.51
C LEU A 358 -19.82 8.85 9.60
N GLU A 359 -18.88 8.71 10.53
CA GLU A 359 -18.62 9.70 11.56
C GLU A 359 -18.10 11.00 10.95
N SER A 360 -17.13 10.91 10.05
CA SER A 360 -16.59 12.07 9.33
C SER A 360 -17.67 12.79 8.53
N ILE A 361 -18.55 12.07 7.83
CA ILE A 361 -19.70 12.64 7.11
C ILE A 361 -20.63 13.41 8.05
N LEU A 362 -20.98 12.82 9.20
CA LEU A 362 -21.87 13.43 10.18
C LEU A 362 -21.24 14.69 10.81
N GLN A 363 -19.95 14.66 11.11
CA GLN A 363 -19.25 15.74 11.78
C GLN A 363 -18.91 16.90 10.85
N MET A 364 -18.51 16.60 9.61
CA MET A 364 -18.08 17.62 8.65
C MET A 364 -19.23 18.18 7.81
N ARG A 365 -20.31 17.42 7.60
CA ARG A 365 -21.46 17.77 6.72
C ARG A 365 -20.95 18.32 5.38
N PRO A 366 -20.25 17.50 4.59
CA PRO A 366 -19.61 17.97 3.36
C PRO A 366 -20.63 18.31 2.28
N GLU A 367 -20.27 19.16 1.35
CA GLU A 367 -21.06 19.44 0.14
C GLU A 367 -20.96 18.30 -0.88
N TYR A 368 -19.86 17.52 -0.83
CA TYR A 368 -19.63 16.37 -1.70
C TYR A 368 -19.13 15.16 -0.91
N ILE A 369 -19.57 13.97 -1.32
CA ILE A 369 -19.06 12.68 -0.84
C ILE A 369 -18.56 11.93 -2.06
N LYS A 370 -17.23 11.73 -2.17
CA LYS A 370 -16.58 10.97 -3.22
C LYS A 370 -16.49 9.52 -2.78
N VAL A 371 -17.14 8.64 -3.53
CA VAL A 371 -17.20 7.20 -3.23
C VAL A 371 -16.01 6.52 -3.86
N ALA A 372 -15.24 5.81 -3.01
CA ALA A 372 -13.99 5.15 -3.40
C ALA A 372 -14.13 4.21 -4.61
N ASN A 373 -13.11 4.17 -5.46
CA ASN A 373 -13.02 3.26 -6.60
C ASN A 373 -13.26 1.78 -6.22
N SER A 374 -12.82 1.34 -5.04
CA SER A 374 -13.03 -0.05 -4.57
C SER A 374 -14.50 -0.46 -4.50
N ILE A 375 -15.40 0.49 -4.25
CA ILE A 375 -16.87 0.27 -4.24
C ILE A 375 -17.45 0.40 -5.65
N VAL A 376 -16.97 1.35 -6.44
CA VAL A 376 -17.45 1.62 -7.80
C VAL A 376 -17.04 0.54 -8.79
N HIS A 377 -15.79 0.06 -8.67
CA HIS A 377 -15.27 -0.97 -9.56
C HIS A 377 -16.10 -2.25 -9.51
N SER A 378 -16.58 -2.69 -10.69
CA SER A 378 -17.41 -3.90 -10.85
C SER A 378 -18.74 -3.89 -10.07
N LEU A 379 -19.26 -2.72 -9.64
CA LEU A 379 -20.50 -2.62 -8.86
C LEU A 379 -21.73 -3.24 -9.59
N HIS A 380 -21.69 -3.29 -10.90
CA HIS A 380 -22.75 -3.90 -11.72
C HIS A 380 -22.84 -5.42 -11.52
N LEU A 381 -21.79 -6.08 -11.06
CA LEU A 381 -21.72 -7.51 -10.78
C LEU A 381 -22.02 -7.85 -9.31
N GLU A 382 -21.84 -6.90 -8.38
CA GLU A 382 -21.88 -7.15 -6.94
C GLU A 382 -23.06 -6.43 -6.26
N THR A 383 -24.02 -7.20 -5.72
CA THR A 383 -25.21 -6.64 -5.06
C THR A 383 -24.87 -5.78 -3.85
N ILE A 384 -23.90 -6.24 -3.03
CA ILE A 384 -23.51 -5.52 -1.81
C ILE A 384 -22.98 -4.12 -2.11
N LYS A 385 -22.19 -3.94 -3.17
CA LYS A 385 -21.70 -2.62 -3.58
C LYS A 385 -22.82 -1.69 -4.01
N ARG A 386 -23.85 -2.23 -4.70
CA ARG A 386 -25.04 -1.45 -5.07
C ARG A 386 -25.83 -1.00 -3.86
N GLU A 387 -25.98 -1.85 -2.85
CA GLU A 387 -26.66 -1.49 -1.60
C GLU A 387 -25.88 -0.40 -0.83
N ILE A 388 -24.54 -0.49 -0.77
CA ILE A 388 -23.70 0.54 -0.15
C ILE A 388 -23.89 1.89 -0.86
N ILE A 389 -23.83 1.92 -2.19
CA ILE A 389 -24.05 3.17 -2.95
C ILE A 389 -25.46 3.71 -2.75
N THR A 390 -26.48 2.83 -2.70
CA THR A 390 -27.86 3.24 -2.42
C THR A 390 -27.98 3.90 -1.05
N ALA A 391 -27.35 3.32 -0.04
CA ALA A 391 -27.33 3.88 1.31
C ALA A 391 -26.63 5.25 1.36
N LEU A 392 -25.45 5.38 0.73
CA LEU A 392 -24.71 6.63 0.62
C LEU A 392 -25.50 7.69 -0.15
N ALA A 393 -26.15 7.33 -1.26
CA ALA A 393 -27.00 8.25 -2.02
C ALA A 393 -28.23 8.71 -1.22
N SER A 394 -28.80 7.84 -0.38
CA SER A 394 -29.88 8.21 0.52
C SER A 394 -29.42 9.15 1.63
N LEU A 395 -28.29 8.84 2.26
CA LEU A 395 -27.66 9.70 3.27
C LEU A 395 -27.33 11.08 2.69
N GLY A 396 -26.69 11.12 1.52
CA GLY A 396 -26.34 12.37 0.83
C GLY A 396 -27.56 13.27 0.63
N ARG A 397 -28.69 12.71 0.17
CA ARG A 397 -29.94 13.49 0.03
C ARG A 397 -30.44 14.06 1.35
N GLN A 398 -30.32 13.31 2.46
CA GLN A 398 -30.79 13.78 3.79
C GLN A 398 -29.93 14.90 4.37
N ILE A 399 -28.64 14.92 4.05
CA ILE A 399 -27.71 15.94 4.55
C ILE A 399 -27.34 16.99 3.49
N GLU A 400 -28.04 16.99 2.35
CA GLU A 400 -27.83 17.92 1.22
C GLU A 400 -26.42 17.79 0.57
N SER A 401 -25.81 16.61 0.65
CA SER A 401 -24.52 16.30 0.02
C SER A 401 -24.70 15.64 -1.34
N SER A 402 -23.87 16.01 -2.28
CA SER A 402 -23.81 15.41 -3.61
C SER A 402 -22.84 14.23 -3.63
N ILE A 403 -23.26 13.11 -4.23
CA ILE A 403 -22.41 11.93 -4.40
C ILE A 403 -21.61 12.04 -5.70
N VAL A 404 -20.30 11.82 -5.63
CA VAL A 404 -19.38 11.69 -6.76
C VAL A 404 -18.82 10.27 -6.75
N ALA A 405 -19.05 9.48 -7.79
CA ALA A 405 -18.49 8.14 -7.92
C ALA A 405 -17.12 8.21 -8.59
N GLU A 406 -16.13 7.55 -8.01
CA GLU A 406 -14.76 7.56 -8.51
C GLU A 406 -14.38 6.30 -9.26
N GLY A 407 -13.37 6.41 -10.16
CA GLY A 407 -12.82 5.26 -10.87
C GLY A 407 -13.77 4.60 -11.84
N ILE A 408 -14.68 5.34 -12.46
CA ILE A 408 -15.60 4.80 -13.48
C ILE A 408 -14.77 4.45 -14.72
N GLU A 409 -14.61 3.15 -15.00
CA GLU A 409 -13.85 2.65 -16.14
C GLU A 409 -14.74 1.90 -17.16
N HIS A 410 -15.92 1.42 -16.72
CA HIS A 410 -16.80 0.59 -17.54
C HIS A 410 -18.16 1.26 -17.78
N PRO A 411 -18.75 1.15 -19.02
CA PRO A 411 -20.10 1.67 -19.30
C PRO A 411 -21.19 1.05 -18.41
N ASP A 412 -21.00 -0.20 -17.93
CA ASP A 412 -21.96 -0.87 -17.06
C ASP A 412 -21.97 -0.30 -15.65
N GLU A 413 -20.81 0.15 -15.15
CA GLU A 413 -20.67 0.88 -13.88
C GLU A 413 -21.46 2.20 -13.97
N LEU A 414 -21.23 2.97 -15.04
CA LEU A 414 -21.93 4.22 -15.29
C LEU A 414 -23.45 4.03 -15.35
N ARG A 415 -23.93 3.01 -16.07
CA ARG A 415 -25.36 2.69 -16.14
C ARG A 415 -25.96 2.34 -14.79
N SER A 416 -25.22 1.59 -13.98
CA SER A 416 -25.65 1.19 -12.64
C SER A 416 -25.72 2.39 -11.70
N LEU A 417 -24.71 3.26 -11.70
CA LEU A 417 -24.68 4.50 -10.91
C LEU A 417 -25.86 5.41 -11.22
N LEU A 418 -26.18 5.61 -12.50
CA LEU A 418 -27.35 6.41 -12.92
C LEU A 418 -28.67 5.83 -12.41
N LYS A 419 -28.83 4.50 -12.40
CA LYS A 419 -30.05 3.82 -11.86
C LYS A 419 -30.13 3.98 -10.32
N LEU A 420 -29.00 4.03 -9.63
CA LEU A 420 -28.93 4.22 -8.18
C LEU A 420 -29.07 5.70 -7.75
N GLY A 421 -29.23 6.61 -8.72
CA GLY A 421 -29.46 8.04 -8.45
C GLY A 421 -28.19 8.84 -8.17
N VAL A 422 -27.03 8.32 -8.49
CA VAL A 422 -25.76 9.07 -8.48
C VAL A 422 -25.71 9.96 -9.71
N ASN A 423 -25.38 11.24 -9.51
CA ASN A 423 -25.41 12.24 -10.58
C ASN A 423 -24.03 12.68 -11.04
N TYR A 424 -23.01 12.53 -10.20
CA TYR A 424 -21.66 12.98 -10.52
C TYR A 424 -20.70 11.79 -10.50
N GLY A 425 -19.67 11.89 -11.34
CA GLY A 425 -18.67 10.82 -11.41
C GLY A 425 -17.39 11.25 -12.10
N GLN A 426 -16.36 10.49 -11.85
CA GLN A 426 -15.00 10.66 -12.33
C GLN A 426 -14.42 9.29 -12.69
N GLY A 427 -13.55 9.22 -13.67
CA GLY A 427 -12.88 7.99 -14.07
C GLY A 427 -12.40 8.02 -15.50
N TYR A 428 -11.61 7.03 -15.89
CA TYR A 428 -10.99 7.00 -17.23
C TYR A 428 -11.98 6.86 -18.37
N LEU A 429 -13.18 6.35 -18.11
CA LEU A 429 -14.28 6.34 -19.08
C LEU A 429 -14.76 7.76 -19.42
N LEU A 430 -14.68 8.69 -18.46
CA LEU A 430 -15.23 10.06 -18.57
C LEU A 430 -14.16 11.08 -18.97
N GLY A 431 -12.91 10.85 -18.56
CA GLY A 431 -11.76 11.70 -18.91
C GLY A 431 -10.52 11.32 -18.10
N ARG A 432 -9.36 11.48 -18.72
CA ARG A 432 -8.05 11.33 -18.05
C ARG A 432 -7.53 12.68 -17.60
N PRO A 433 -6.63 12.70 -16.56
CA PRO A 433 -5.95 13.90 -16.15
C PRO A 433 -5.11 14.53 -17.25
#